data_6701bb076f3aced1a916aa7827494abd
#
_entry.id   6701bb076f3aced1a916aa7827494abd
#
_cell.length_a   1.000
_cell.length_b   1.000
_cell.length_c   1.000
_cell.angle_alpha   90.00
_cell.angle_beta   90.00
_cell.angle_gamma   90.00
#
_symmetry.space_group_name_H-M   'P 1'
#
loop_
_entity.id
_entity.type
_entity.pdbx_description
1 polymer ?
#
loop_
_entity_poly.entity_id
_entity_poly.type
_entity_poly.pdbx_seq_one_letter_code
_entity_poly.pdbx_strand_id
1 'polypeptide(L)'
;MKTLIVAPHPDDEILGCGGTILRKVFEGETVGLLFMTSMIESEGWSKAQISTRIKELSEIQKKLKIDKKNFFELNLPAAKLDTLPLGDIIAKTFKVFKSFQPDEVFLPHPGDVHSDHRICFEASIPCTKWFRLNSIKRVYTYETLSETDVLTNESKLFVPNTFIDISNTLKEKIKLLKTYKSEVQKFPFPRSEKAVKSLAEYRGSQSGFLAAEAFQLLKSKY
;
A
#
# COMPACT_ATOMS: atom_id res chain seq x y z
N MET A 1 16.44 -8.81 0.18
CA MET A 1 15.67 -8.19 1.28
C MET A 1 14.24 -8.70 1.30
N LYS A 2 13.54 -8.60 2.44
CA LYS A 2 12.11 -8.89 2.57
C LYS A 2 11.36 -7.58 2.80
N THR A 3 10.49 -7.22 1.88
CA THR A 3 9.71 -5.99 1.93
C THR A 3 8.23 -6.32 2.12
N LEU A 4 7.58 -5.74 3.13
CA LEU A 4 6.14 -5.86 3.38
C LEU A 4 5.44 -4.56 3.02
N ILE A 5 4.47 -4.63 2.12
CA ILE A 5 3.57 -3.52 1.81
C ILE A 5 2.25 -3.79 2.55
N VAL A 6 1.82 -2.84 3.37
CA VAL A 6 0.54 -2.91 4.09
C VAL A 6 -0.43 -1.98 3.39
N ALA A 7 -1.47 -2.53 2.80
CA ALA A 7 -2.51 -1.82 2.07
C ALA A 7 -3.83 -1.84 2.85
N PRO A 8 -4.45 -0.70 3.13
CA PRO A 8 -5.80 -0.63 3.68
C PRO A 8 -6.80 -1.37 2.82
N HIS A 9 -6.80 -1.08 1.52
CA HIS A 9 -7.70 -1.67 0.52
C HIS A 9 -6.91 -2.25 -0.64
N PRO A 10 -7.50 -3.20 -1.38
CA PRO A 10 -6.97 -3.64 -2.68
C PRO A 10 -7.05 -2.51 -3.72
N ASP A 11 -5.93 -1.98 -4.10
CA ASP A 11 -5.50 -0.93 -5.04
C ASP A 11 -4.46 0.02 -4.44
N ASP A 12 -4.47 0.23 -3.12
CA ASP A 12 -3.53 1.13 -2.42
C ASP A 12 -2.07 0.69 -2.61
N GLU A 13 -1.81 -0.63 -2.64
CA GLU A 13 -0.47 -1.18 -2.87
C GLU A 13 0.07 -0.79 -4.25
N ILE A 14 -0.82 -0.69 -5.25
CA ILE A 14 -0.42 -0.29 -6.60
C ILE A 14 -0.34 1.22 -6.71
N LEU A 15 -1.29 1.96 -6.12
CA LEU A 15 -1.27 3.42 -6.14
C LEU A 15 -0.01 3.96 -5.47
N GLY A 16 0.31 3.50 -4.27
CA GLY A 16 1.43 3.98 -3.48
C GLY A 16 2.79 3.36 -3.82
N CYS A 17 2.81 2.04 -4.15
CA CYS A 17 4.05 1.26 -4.21
C CYS A 17 4.21 0.40 -5.47
N GLY A 18 3.30 0.47 -6.45
CA GLY A 18 3.26 -0.48 -7.58
C GLY A 18 4.54 -0.55 -8.40
N GLY A 19 5.17 0.59 -8.66
CA GLY A 19 6.45 0.64 -9.36
C GLY A 19 7.60 0.06 -8.53
N THR A 20 7.63 0.37 -7.24
CA THR A 20 8.59 -0.14 -6.26
C THR A 20 8.45 -1.66 -6.07
N ILE A 21 7.23 -2.18 -5.97
CA ILE A 21 6.95 -3.61 -5.90
C ILE A 21 7.53 -4.33 -7.11
N LEU A 22 7.21 -3.84 -8.32
CA LEU A 22 7.71 -4.41 -9.59
C LEU A 22 9.22 -4.40 -9.66
N ARG A 23 9.86 -3.29 -9.27
CA ARG A 23 11.31 -3.17 -9.24
C ARG A 23 11.94 -4.17 -8.28
N LYS A 24 11.45 -4.24 -7.04
CA LYS A 24 11.98 -5.18 -6.02
C LYS A 24 11.83 -6.64 -6.44
N VAL A 25 10.69 -7.01 -7.02
CA VAL A 25 10.50 -8.36 -7.56
C VAL A 25 11.46 -8.65 -8.71
N PHE A 26 11.69 -7.69 -9.61
CA PHE A 26 12.65 -7.82 -10.71
C PHE A 26 14.10 -7.97 -10.20
N GLU A 27 14.44 -7.28 -9.11
CA GLU A 27 15.75 -7.36 -8.43
C GLU A 27 15.90 -8.67 -7.60
N GLY A 28 14.89 -9.55 -7.59
CA GLY A 28 14.92 -10.83 -6.87
C GLY A 28 14.65 -10.72 -5.38
N GLU A 29 14.12 -9.59 -4.91
CA GLU A 29 13.74 -9.41 -3.52
C GLU A 29 12.42 -10.13 -3.19
N THR A 30 12.25 -10.51 -1.94
CA THR A 30 10.99 -11.09 -1.47
C THR A 30 10.02 -9.98 -1.09
N VAL A 31 8.91 -9.87 -1.80
CA VAL A 31 7.84 -8.92 -1.48
C VAL A 31 6.64 -9.66 -0.89
N GLY A 32 6.12 -9.14 0.22
CA GLY A 32 4.84 -9.53 0.81
C GLY A 32 3.82 -8.41 0.69
N LEU A 33 2.57 -8.76 0.43
CA LEU A 33 1.42 -7.85 0.44
C LEU A 33 0.49 -8.23 1.58
N LEU A 34 0.11 -7.24 2.38
CA LEU A 34 -0.88 -7.40 3.44
C LEU A 34 -2.06 -6.48 3.17
N PHE A 35 -3.21 -7.04 2.82
CA PHE A 35 -4.47 -6.33 2.71
C PHE A 35 -5.22 -6.39 4.03
N MET A 36 -5.55 -5.20 4.57
CA MET A 36 -6.22 -5.10 5.88
C MET A 36 -7.71 -5.41 5.76
N THR A 37 -8.35 -4.89 4.72
CA THR A 37 -9.80 -4.99 4.56
C THR A 37 -10.22 -5.80 3.35
N SER A 38 -11.46 -6.24 3.37
CA SER A 38 -12.15 -6.87 2.24
C SER A 38 -13.60 -6.41 2.16
N MET A 39 -14.19 -6.59 1.00
CA MET A 39 -15.64 -6.44 0.81
C MET A 39 -16.35 -7.62 1.47
N ILE A 40 -17.32 -7.35 2.35
CA ILE A 40 -18.07 -8.37 3.10
C ILE A 40 -19.55 -8.21 2.81
N GLU A 41 -20.27 -9.32 2.55
CA GLU A 41 -21.69 -9.29 2.18
C GLU A 41 -22.57 -8.68 3.30
N SER A 42 -22.29 -9.02 4.56
CA SER A 42 -23.00 -8.45 5.71
C SER A 42 -22.84 -6.93 5.87
N GLU A 43 -21.86 -6.34 5.18
CA GLU A 43 -21.56 -4.91 5.18
C GLU A 43 -22.13 -4.19 3.94
N GLY A 44 -23.02 -4.85 3.19
CA GLY A 44 -23.75 -4.26 2.06
C GLY A 44 -23.11 -4.46 0.69
N TRP A 45 -22.00 -5.19 0.60
CA TRP A 45 -21.38 -5.51 -0.68
C TRP A 45 -22.10 -6.67 -1.38
N SER A 46 -22.39 -6.52 -2.67
CA SER A 46 -23.00 -7.58 -3.45
C SER A 46 -22.02 -8.73 -3.72
N LYS A 47 -22.55 -9.95 -3.86
CA LYS A 47 -21.76 -11.13 -4.24
C LYS A 47 -20.97 -10.94 -5.54
N ALA A 48 -21.53 -10.17 -6.48
CA ALA A 48 -20.87 -9.85 -7.75
C ALA A 48 -19.65 -8.95 -7.55
N GLN A 49 -19.74 -7.92 -6.70
CA GLN A 49 -18.61 -7.04 -6.36
C GLN A 49 -17.51 -7.83 -5.63
N ILE A 50 -17.88 -8.63 -4.64
CA ILE A 50 -16.94 -9.49 -3.90
C ILE A 50 -16.23 -10.46 -4.85
N SER A 51 -16.98 -11.16 -5.71
CA SER A 51 -16.40 -12.09 -6.69
C SER A 51 -15.45 -11.40 -7.68
N THR A 52 -15.80 -10.19 -8.10
CA THR A 52 -14.94 -9.37 -8.98
C THR A 52 -13.64 -9.02 -8.27
N ARG A 53 -13.70 -8.54 -7.03
CA ARG A 53 -12.52 -8.17 -6.24
C ARG A 53 -11.59 -9.36 -5.99
N ILE A 54 -12.13 -10.54 -5.69
CA ILE A 54 -11.33 -11.76 -5.52
C ILE A 54 -10.57 -12.12 -6.81
N LYS A 55 -11.23 -11.98 -7.98
CA LYS A 55 -10.58 -12.21 -9.28
C LYS A 55 -9.48 -11.19 -9.55
N GLU A 56 -9.74 -9.91 -9.28
CA GLU A 56 -8.76 -8.83 -9.42
C GLU A 56 -7.52 -9.07 -8.54
N LEU A 57 -7.69 -9.42 -7.27
CA LEU A 57 -6.59 -9.77 -6.36
C LEU A 57 -5.78 -10.99 -6.87
N SER A 58 -6.47 -12.03 -7.34
CA SER A 58 -5.79 -13.20 -7.92
C SER A 58 -4.98 -12.83 -9.17
N GLU A 59 -5.50 -11.91 -10.00
CA GLU A 59 -4.80 -11.43 -11.19
C GLU A 59 -3.59 -10.56 -10.82
N ILE A 60 -3.72 -9.68 -9.84
CA ILE A 60 -2.62 -8.86 -9.30
C ILE A 60 -1.50 -9.76 -8.77
N GLN A 61 -1.83 -10.75 -7.93
CA GLN A 61 -0.85 -11.70 -7.40
C GLN A 61 -0.04 -12.38 -8.52
N LYS A 62 -0.73 -12.87 -9.55
CA LYS A 62 -0.09 -13.53 -10.71
C LYS A 62 0.80 -12.59 -11.50
N LYS A 63 0.31 -11.37 -11.80
CA LYS A 63 1.05 -10.36 -12.58
C LYS A 63 2.29 -9.88 -11.82
N LEU A 64 2.20 -9.69 -10.52
CA LEU A 64 3.33 -9.34 -9.66
C LEU A 64 4.29 -10.49 -9.39
N LYS A 65 3.92 -11.72 -9.74
CA LYS A 65 4.71 -12.94 -9.46
C LYS A 65 5.04 -13.13 -7.98
N ILE A 66 4.14 -12.71 -7.10
CA ILE A 66 4.29 -12.86 -5.65
C ILE A 66 3.79 -14.25 -5.23
N ASP A 67 4.63 -14.96 -4.48
CA ASP A 67 4.28 -16.25 -3.89
C ASP A 67 3.01 -16.15 -3.05
N LYS A 68 2.10 -17.12 -3.19
CA LYS A 68 0.85 -17.15 -2.42
C LYS A 68 1.06 -17.06 -0.91
N LYS A 69 2.14 -17.65 -0.39
CA LYS A 69 2.51 -17.59 1.03
C LYS A 69 2.88 -16.19 1.53
N ASN A 70 3.16 -15.25 0.61
CA ASN A 70 3.51 -13.86 0.88
C ASN A 70 2.35 -12.88 0.56
N PHE A 71 1.16 -13.43 0.29
CA PHE A 71 -0.05 -12.66 0.00
C PHE A 71 -1.04 -12.86 1.14
N PHE A 72 -1.22 -11.83 1.98
CA PHE A 72 -1.95 -11.90 3.23
C PHE A 72 -3.21 -11.05 3.17
N GLU A 73 -4.32 -11.58 3.67
CA GLU A 73 -5.60 -10.89 3.76
C GLU A 73 -6.14 -11.04 5.20
N LEU A 74 -6.38 -9.93 5.91
CA LEU A 74 -6.99 -9.99 7.25
C LEU A 74 -8.51 -10.08 7.20
N ASN A 75 -9.11 -9.76 6.04
CA ASN A 75 -10.54 -9.81 5.82
C ASN A 75 -11.35 -9.01 6.86
N LEU A 76 -10.84 -7.84 7.25
CA LEU A 76 -11.57 -6.90 8.10
C LEU A 76 -12.58 -6.12 7.24
N PRO A 77 -13.69 -5.60 7.82
CA PRO A 77 -14.69 -4.89 7.04
C PRO A 77 -14.14 -3.55 6.51
N ALA A 78 -14.24 -3.34 5.18
CA ALA A 78 -13.84 -2.09 4.54
C ALA A 78 -14.72 -0.91 4.98
N ALA A 79 -14.10 0.27 5.11
CA ALA A 79 -14.69 1.52 5.60
C ALA A 79 -15.25 1.45 7.03
N LYS A 80 -14.76 0.49 7.83
CA LYS A 80 -15.23 0.26 9.21
C LYS A 80 -14.11 -0.13 10.19
N LEU A 81 -12.85 0.07 9.87
CA LEU A 81 -11.77 -0.27 10.80
C LEU A 81 -11.85 0.53 12.10
N ASP A 82 -12.37 1.75 12.07
CA ASP A 82 -12.59 2.62 13.22
C ASP A 82 -13.68 2.11 14.19
N THR A 83 -14.49 1.17 13.76
CA THR A 83 -15.51 0.51 14.61
C THR A 83 -14.97 -0.70 15.36
N LEU A 84 -13.76 -1.15 15.04
CA LEU A 84 -13.15 -2.34 15.64
C LEU A 84 -12.18 -1.94 16.76
N PRO A 85 -12.02 -2.79 17.80
CA PRO A 85 -10.99 -2.57 18.81
C PRO A 85 -9.59 -2.56 18.17
N LEU A 86 -8.88 -1.44 18.30
CA LEU A 86 -7.54 -1.26 17.71
C LEU A 86 -6.57 -2.38 18.15
N GLY A 87 -6.69 -2.84 19.39
CA GLY A 87 -5.88 -3.95 19.93
C GLY A 87 -6.03 -5.25 19.15
N ASP A 88 -7.23 -5.55 18.66
CA ASP A 88 -7.48 -6.74 17.85
C ASP A 88 -6.88 -6.62 16.45
N ILE A 89 -6.98 -5.43 15.86
CA ILE A 89 -6.34 -5.15 14.57
C ILE A 89 -4.82 -5.28 14.70
N ILE A 90 -4.21 -4.69 15.75
CA ILE A 90 -2.77 -4.83 16.05
C ILE A 90 -2.39 -6.30 16.18
N ALA A 91 -3.16 -7.10 16.93
CA ALA A 91 -2.85 -8.50 17.14
C ALA A 91 -2.86 -9.31 15.84
N LYS A 92 -3.84 -9.08 14.96
CA LYS A 92 -3.93 -9.73 13.65
C LYS A 92 -2.78 -9.30 12.75
N THR A 93 -2.50 -7.99 12.65
CA THR A 93 -1.40 -7.42 11.87
C THR A 93 -0.06 -7.99 12.34
N PHE A 94 0.17 -8.06 13.66
CA PHE A 94 1.42 -8.56 14.21
C PHE A 94 1.67 -10.05 13.89
N LYS A 95 0.63 -10.89 13.77
CA LYS A 95 0.78 -12.28 13.33
C LYS A 95 1.42 -12.35 11.94
N VAL A 96 1.00 -11.49 11.00
CA VAL A 96 1.57 -11.42 9.65
C VAL A 96 3.02 -10.93 9.70
N PHE A 97 3.29 -9.84 10.42
CA PHE A 97 4.66 -9.33 10.59
C PHE A 97 5.59 -10.40 11.17
N LYS A 98 5.12 -11.12 12.20
CA LYS A 98 5.90 -12.20 12.84
C LYS A 98 6.16 -13.38 11.89
N SER A 99 5.20 -13.75 11.06
CA SER A 99 5.37 -14.87 10.12
C SER A 99 6.24 -14.49 8.92
N PHE A 100 6.09 -13.28 8.39
CA PHE A 100 6.84 -12.82 7.22
C PHE A 100 8.26 -12.35 7.57
N GLN A 101 8.48 -11.76 8.76
CA GLN A 101 9.78 -11.22 9.21
C GLN A 101 10.36 -10.19 8.20
N PRO A 102 9.69 -9.05 7.96
CA PRO A 102 10.16 -8.06 7.00
C PRO A 102 11.44 -7.37 7.45
N ASP A 103 12.31 -7.02 6.49
CA ASP A 103 13.42 -6.07 6.68
C ASP A 103 12.93 -4.62 6.50
N GLU A 104 11.97 -4.42 5.59
CA GLU A 104 11.38 -3.12 5.26
C GLU A 104 9.85 -3.20 5.27
N VAL A 105 9.22 -2.12 5.72
CA VAL A 105 7.76 -2.01 5.79
C VAL A 105 7.32 -0.68 5.17
N PHE A 106 6.33 -0.75 4.29
CA PHE A 106 5.65 0.40 3.71
C PHE A 106 4.22 0.45 4.22
N LEU A 107 3.83 1.58 4.79
CA LEU A 107 2.54 1.83 5.44
C LEU A 107 1.80 2.97 4.74
N PRO A 108 0.46 3.04 4.78
CA PRO A 108 -0.26 4.23 4.34
C PRO A 108 0.12 5.44 5.18
N HIS A 109 -0.05 6.64 4.63
CA HIS A 109 0.27 7.86 5.37
C HIS A 109 -0.74 8.13 6.51
N PRO A 110 -0.28 8.49 7.73
CA PRO A 110 -1.18 8.74 8.87
C PRO A 110 -2.04 9.99 8.72
N GLY A 111 -1.78 10.82 7.72
CA GLY A 111 -2.55 12.01 7.38
C GLY A 111 -3.65 11.81 6.36
N ASP A 112 -3.80 10.61 5.81
CA ASP A 112 -4.79 10.30 4.79
C ASP A 112 -6.22 10.58 5.29
N VAL A 113 -7.08 11.04 4.36
CA VAL A 113 -8.46 11.40 4.70
C VAL A 113 -9.29 10.19 5.11
N HIS A 114 -9.05 9.02 4.51
CA HIS A 114 -9.79 7.80 4.81
C HIS A 114 -9.47 7.26 6.20
N SER A 115 -10.50 6.96 7.01
CA SER A 115 -10.32 6.43 8.37
C SER A 115 -9.55 5.11 8.39
N ASP A 116 -9.83 4.18 7.46
CA ASP A 116 -9.13 2.90 7.39
C ASP A 116 -7.61 3.07 7.18
N HIS A 117 -7.15 4.07 6.41
CA HIS A 117 -5.73 4.35 6.22
C HIS A 117 -5.06 4.75 7.54
N ARG A 118 -5.71 5.64 8.29
CA ARG A 118 -5.20 6.06 9.61
C ARG A 118 -5.14 4.91 10.59
N ILE A 119 -6.21 4.12 10.69
CA ILE A 119 -6.27 2.94 11.58
C ILE A 119 -5.25 1.88 11.14
N CYS A 120 -5.10 1.66 9.82
CA CYS A 120 -4.10 0.76 9.28
C CYS A 120 -2.68 1.17 9.70
N PHE A 121 -2.35 2.47 9.61
CA PHE A 121 -1.08 3.00 10.11
C PHE A 121 -0.95 2.79 11.63
N GLU A 122 -1.96 3.19 12.42
CA GLU A 122 -1.98 3.07 13.87
C GLU A 122 -1.85 1.62 14.35
N ALA A 123 -2.43 0.68 13.63
CA ALA A 123 -2.32 -0.74 13.94
C ALA A 123 -0.97 -1.34 13.55
N SER A 124 -0.34 -0.82 12.51
CA SER A 124 0.90 -1.38 11.96
C SER A 124 2.15 -0.84 12.65
N ILE A 125 2.18 0.45 13.02
CA ILE A 125 3.38 1.06 13.60
C ILE A 125 3.83 0.41 14.92
N PRO A 126 2.96 -0.04 15.85
CA PRO A 126 3.37 -0.79 17.03
C PRO A 126 4.03 -2.14 16.72
N CYS A 127 3.75 -2.72 15.54
CA CYS A 127 4.36 -3.98 15.09
C CYS A 127 5.82 -3.79 14.68
N THR A 128 6.26 -2.56 14.42
CA THR A 128 7.65 -2.25 14.01
C THR A 128 8.60 -2.01 15.20
N LYS A 129 8.14 -2.17 16.44
CA LYS A 129 8.99 -2.00 17.62
C LYS A 129 10.10 -3.05 17.63
N TRP A 130 11.37 -2.62 17.77
CA TRP A 130 12.55 -3.46 17.66
C TRP A 130 12.55 -4.65 18.64
N PHE A 131 12.01 -4.46 19.85
CA PHE A 131 11.93 -5.52 20.87
C PHE A 131 10.82 -6.53 20.61
N ARG A 132 9.88 -6.24 19.69
CA ARG A 132 8.87 -7.18 19.21
C ARG A 132 9.33 -7.92 17.96
N LEU A 133 10.00 -7.20 17.05
CA LEU A 133 10.47 -7.74 15.78
C LEU A 133 11.77 -7.05 15.36
N ASN A 134 12.90 -7.73 15.59
CA ASN A 134 14.22 -7.17 15.36
C ASN A 134 14.66 -7.16 13.88
N SER A 135 13.94 -7.87 13.01
CA SER A 135 14.23 -7.93 11.58
C SER A 135 14.07 -6.58 10.87
N ILE A 136 13.13 -5.74 11.32
CA ILE A 136 12.76 -4.49 10.64
C ILE A 136 13.89 -3.47 10.75
N LYS A 137 14.43 -3.10 9.60
CA LYS A 137 15.48 -2.09 9.43
C LYS A 137 14.92 -0.73 9.02
N ARG A 138 13.92 -0.71 8.14
CA ARG A 138 13.35 0.53 7.60
C ARG A 138 11.82 0.51 7.64
N VAL A 139 11.24 1.66 7.96
CA VAL A 139 9.80 1.88 7.96
C VAL A 139 9.51 3.15 7.17
N TYR A 140 8.65 3.03 6.17
CA TYR A 140 8.23 4.12 5.29
C TYR A 140 6.73 4.32 5.36
N THR A 141 6.28 5.53 5.03
CA THR A 141 4.92 5.77 4.59
C THR A 141 4.91 6.13 3.11
N TYR A 142 3.84 5.75 2.42
CA TYR A 142 3.58 6.07 1.03
C TYR A 142 2.38 7.01 0.88
N GLU A 143 2.34 7.76 -0.23
CA GLU A 143 1.19 8.57 -0.59
C GLU A 143 0.22 7.79 -1.49
N THR A 144 -1.08 8.05 -1.30
CA THR A 144 -2.16 7.48 -2.10
C THR A 144 -2.99 8.62 -2.70
N LEU A 145 -3.08 8.67 -4.05
CA LEU A 145 -3.94 9.62 -4.74
C LEU A 145 -5.40 9.46 -4.29
N SER A 146 -6.10 10.57 -4.13
CA SER A 146 -7.45 10.71 -3.57
C SER A 146 -7.55 10.61 -2.04
N GLU A 147 -6.44 10.32 -1.37
CA GLU A 147 -6.41 10.14 0.08
C GLU A 147 -5.41 11.11 0.74
N THR A 148 -4.15 11.04 0.35
CA THR A 148 -3.05 11.85 0.92
C THR A 148 -3.08 13.29 0.41
N ASP A 149 -3.56 13.50 -0.81
CA ASP A 149 -3.71 14.82 -1.44
C ASP A 149 -4.92 15.61 -0.95
N VAL A 150 -5.82 14.99 -0.17
CA VAL A 150 -6.94 15.66 0.50
C VAL A 150 -6.50 16.17 1.87
N LEU A 151 -5.93 17.38 1.87
CA LEU A 151 -5.40 17.98 3.09
C LEU A 151 -6.50 18.38 4.07
N THR A 152 -6.53 17.72 5.24
CA THR A 152 -7.46 18.04 6.33
C THR A 152 -6.77 18.65 7.55
N ASN A 153 -5.44 18.49 7.65
CA ASN A 153 -4.66 18.97 8.78
C ASN A 153 -3.21 19.23 8.36
N GLU A 154 -2.77 20.48 8.40
CA GLU A 154 -1.42 20.92 8.03
C GLU A 154 -0.30 20.23 8.83
N SER A 155 -0.58 19.82 10.07
CA SER A 155 0.41 19.11 10.89
C SER A 155 0.66 17.67 10.43
N LYS A 156 -0.14 17.17 9.48
CA LYS A 156 -0.05 15.80 8.94
C LYS A 156 0.25 15.78 7.45
N LEU A 157 0.99 16.75 6.96
CA LEU A 157 1.45 16.78 5.57
C LEU A 157 2.32 15.57 5.25
N PHE A 158 2.13 15.02 4.05
CA PHE A 158 3.08 14.09 3.49
C PHE A 158 4.30 14.85 2.96
N VAL A 159 5.43 14.68 3.63
CA VAL A 159 6.70 15.33 3.26
C VAL A 159 7.69 14.23 2.85
N PRO A 160 7.77 13.88 1.55
CA PRO A 160 8.65 12.81 1.10
C PRO A 160 10.13 13.20 1.26
N ASN A 161 10.93 12.24 1.71
CA ASN A 161 12.38 12.37 1.90
C ASN A 161 13.15 11.20 1.27
N THR A 162 12.45 10.27 0.64
CA THR A 162 13.00 9.09 -0.02
C THR A 162 12.27 8.87 -1.34
N PHE A 163 13.05 8.65 -2.41
CA PHE A 163 12.51 8.47 -3.76
C PHE A 163 13.06 7.19 -4.35
N ILE A 164 12.19 6.37 -4.91
CA ILE A 164 12.56 5.13 -5.60
C ILE A 164 12.28 5.32 -7.09
N ASP A 165 13.33 5.17 -7.90
CA ASP A 165 13.22 5.21 -9.35
C ASP A 165 12.33 4.08 -9.87
N ILE A 166 11.25 4.47 -10.55
CA ILE A 166 10.30 3.56 -11.19
C ILE A 166 10.21 3.82 -12.72
N SER A 167 11.18 4.49 -13.29
CA SER A 167 11.18 4.85 -14.73
C SER A 167 10.91 3.63 -15.62
N ASN A 168 11.51 2.50 -15.29
CA ASN A 168 11.35 1.26 -16.06
C ASN A 168 10.09 0.46 -15.70
N THR A 169 9.42 0.76 -14.59
CA THR A 169 8.26 0.02 -14.10
C THR A 169 6.94 0.80 -14.15
N LEU A 170 6.98 2.11 -14.43
CA LEU A 170 5.79 2.96 -14.46
C LEU A 170 4.70 2.44 -15.42
N LYS A 171 5.08 2.00 -16.62
CA LYS A 171 4.13 1.46 -17.60
C LYS A 171 3.39 0.24 -17.08
N GLU A 172 4.11 -0.66 -16.43
CA GLU A 172 3.52 -1.87 -15.82
C GLU A 172 2.70 -1.54 -14.57
N LYS A 173 3.14 -0.59 -13.73
CA LYS A 173 2.32 -0.06 -12.62
C LYS A 173 0.94 0.39 -13.10
N ILE A 174 0.88 1.17 -14.17
CA ILE A 174 -0.39 1.64 -14.76
C ILE A 174 -1.25 0.48 -15.26
N LYS A 175 -0.64 -0.54 -15.88
CA LYS A 175 -1.38 -1.74 -16.31
C LYS A 175 -1.92 -2.54 -15.12
N LEU A 176 -1.16 -2.64 -14.04
CA LEU A 176 -1.61 -3.30 -12.80
C LEU A 176 -2.80 -2.55 -12.20
N LEU A 177 -2.72 -1.21 -12.10
CA LEU A 177 -3.81 -0.41 -11.58
C LEU A 177 -5.12 -0.62 -12.36
N LYS A 178 -5.05 -0.73 -13.69
CA LYS A 178 -6.21 -1.01 -14.54
C LYS A 178 -6.85 -2.38 -14.30
N THR A 179 -6.24 -3.26 -13.53
CA THR A 179 -6.85 -4.52 -13.11
C THR A 179 -8.00 -4.26 -12.14
N TYR A 180 -7.89 -3.25 -11.29
CA TYR A 180 -8.92 -2.76 -10.40
C TYR A 180 -9.91 -1.87 -11.14
N LYS A 181 -10.83 -2.48 -11.90
CA LYS A 181 -11.70 -1.77 -12.87
C LYS A 181 -12.62 -0.74 -12.25
N SER A 182 -13.09 -0.97 -11.03
CA SER A 182 -13.97 -0.04 -10.30
C SER A 182 -13.22 1.19 -9.79
N GLU A 183 -11.90 1.08 -9.60
CA GLU A 183 -11.07 2.11 -8.96
C GLU A 183 -10.45 3.10 -9.96
N VAL A 184 -10.53 2.83 -11.26
CA VAL A 184 -9.91 3.66 -12.31
C VAL A 184 -10.97 4.26 -13.22
N GLN A 185 -10.92 5.56 -13.42
CA GLN A 185 -11.80 6.29 -14.34
C GLN A 185 -11.00 7.26 -15.22
N LYS A 186 -11.68 7.91 -16.15
CA LYS A 186 -11.05 8.93 -17.01
C LYS A 186 -10.69 10.17 -16.20
N PHE A 187 -9.58 10.83 -16.60
CA PHE A 187 -9.23 12.15 -16.08
C PHE A 187 -10.41 13.14 -16.24
N PRO A 188 -10.71 13.97 -15.22
CA PRO A 188 -9.90 14.37 -14.06
C PRO A 188 -10.01 13.48 -12.80
N PHE A 189 -10.56 12.29 -12.90
CA PHE A 189 -10.61 11.39 -11.73
C PHE A 189 -9.20 11.17 -11.14
N PRO A 190 -9.01 11.28 -9.81
CA PRO A 190 -7.68 11.31 -9.20
C PRO A 190 -6.86 10.03 -9.41
N ARG A 191 -7.53 8.86 -9.51
CA ARG A 191 -6.88 7.57 -9.83
C ARG A 191 -6.86 7.26 -11.34
N SER A 192 -6.98 8.28 -12.19
CA SER A 192 -6.83 8.12 -13.64
C SER A 192 -5.36 7.81 -14.02
N GLU A 193 -5.17 7.11 -15.13
CA GLU A 193 -3.83 6.87 -15.69
C GLU A 193 -3.00 8.16 -15.79
N LYS A 194 -3.64 9.25 -16.25
CA LYS A 194 -2.97 10.56 -16.41
C LYS A 194 -2.52 11.10 -15.05
N ALA A 195 -3.35 11.04 -14.01
CA ALA A 195 -2.99 11.56 -12.69
C ALA A 195 -1.86 10.74 -12.06
N VAL A 196 -1.95 9.41 -12.10
CA VAL A 196 -0.90 8.52 -11.58
C VAL A 196 0.44 8.74 -12.31
N LYS A 197 0.40 8.88 -13.64
CA LYS A 197 1.59 9.18 -14.43
C LYS A 197 2.18 10.55 -14.05
N SER A 198 1.34 11.58 -13.96
CA SER A 198 1.77 12.94 -13.63
C SER A 198 2.42 13.01 -12.23
N LEU A 199 1.86 12.31 -11.25
CA LEU A 199 2.47 12.23 -9.93
C LEU A 199 3.84 11.57 -9.98
N ALA A 200 3.97 10.43 -10.66
CA ALA A 200 5.25 9.72 -10.78
C ALA A 200 6.31 10.56 -11.49
N GLU A 201 5.96 11.28 -12.56
CA GLU A 201 6.86 12.20 -13.28
C GLU A 201 7.25 13.41 -12.41
N TYR A 202 6.29 13.96 -11.65
CA TYR A 202 6.57 15.05 -10.70
C TYR A 202 7.54 14.59 -9.61
N ARG A 203 7.33 13.42 -9.01
CA ARG A 203 8.26 12.86 -8.03
C ARG A 203 9.62 12.52 -8.62
N GLY A 204 9.64 12.08 -9.88
CA GLY A 204 10.87 11.90 -10.65
C GLY A 204 11.65 13.21 -10.81
N SER A 205 10.99 14.31 -11.16
CA SER A 205 11.63 15.62 -11.29
C SER A 205 12.26 16.13 -10.00
N GLN A 206 11.69 15.76 -8.84
CA GLN A 206 12.24 16.12 -7.53
C GLN A 206 13.51 15.33 -7.16
N SER A 207 13.78 14.21 -7.83
CA SER A 207 14.84 13.26 -7.47
C SER A 207 15.83 12.94 -8.60
N GLY A 208 15.65 13.55 -9.77
CA GLY A 208 16.54 13.34 -10.93
C GLY A 208 16.24 12.06 -11.71
N PHE A 209 15.05 11.47 -11.56
CA PHE A 209 14.58 10.32 -12.33
C PHE A 209 13.50 10.73 -13.34
N LEU A 210 13.27 9.91 -14.38
CA LEU A 210 12.15 10.14 -15.30
C LEU A 210 10.80 9.92 -14.62
N ALA A 211 10.73 8.98 -13.66
CA ALA A 211 9.59 8.74 -12.81
C ALA A 211 10.04 8.13 -11.49
N ALA A 212 9.40 8.53 -10.39
CA ALA A 212 9.66 7.97 -9.07
C ALA A 212 8.37 7.74 -8.28
N GLU A 213 8.45 6.84 -7.32
CA GLU A 213 7.55 6.81 -6.17
C GLU A 213 8.25 7.46 -4.98
N ALA A 214 7.48 8.26 -4.23
CA ALA A 214 8.00 9.03 -3.11
C ALA A 214 7.48 8.48 -1.78
N PHE A 215 8.37 8.47 -0.78
CA PHE A 215 8.12 7.91 0.52
C PHE A 215 8.62 8.84 1.62
N GLN A 216 8.00 8.76 2.77
CA GLN A 216 8.53 9.37 3.99
C GLN A 216 9.18 8.27 4.84
N LEU A 217 10.49 8.29 4.97
CA LEU A 217 11.22 7.41 5.85
C LEU A 217 10.99 7.85 7.30
N LEU A 218 10.34 6.99 8.10
CA LEU A 218 10.05 7.22 9.51
C LEU A 218 11.13 6.68 10.42
N LYS A 219 11.78 5.58 10.02
CA LYS A 219 12.79 4.89 10.80
C LYS A 219 13.79 4.19 9.90
N SER A 220 15.07 4.33 10.23
CA SER A 220 16.15 3.53 9.67
C SER A 220 17.06 3.02 10.78
N LYS A 221 17.50 1.76 10.64
CA LYS A 221 18.43 1.09 11.56
C LYS A 221 19.51 0.40 10.70
N TYR A 222 20.77 0.70 10.98
CA TYR A 222 21.96 0.16 10.30
C TYR A 222 22.66 -0.91 11.15
#